data_ef018b79f7c0b5bbbb92b32e6bfac289
#
_entry.id   ef018b79f7c0b5bbbb92b32e6bfac289
#
_cell.length_a   1.000
_cell.length_b   1.000
_cell.length_c   1.000
_cell.angle_alpha   90.00
_cell.angle_beta   90.00
_cell.angle_gamma   90.00
#
_symmetry.space_group_name_H-M   'P 1'
#
loop_
_entity.id
_entity.type
_entity.pdbx_description
1 polymer ?
#
loop_
_entity_poly.entity_id
_entity_poly.type
_entity_poly.pdbx_seq_one_letter_code
_entity_poly.pdbx_strand_id
1 'polypeptide(L)' 'TKREREVATLAARSWSTAAIADELGVSERTVESHLYRAFGKLGVTSRAELAAALAG' A
#
# COMPACT_ATOMS: atom_id res chain seq x y z
N THR A 1 -8.98 -5.42 -3.56
CA THR A 1 -9.03 -6.70 -2.85
C THR A 1 -8.54 -6.54 -1.41
N LYS A 2 -8.72 -7.59 -0.62
CA LYS A 2 -8.28 -7.57 0.77
C LYS A 2 -6.77 -7.35 0.90
N ARG A 3 -5.98 -8.01 0.04
CA ARG A 3 -4.53 -7.87 0.08
C ARG A 3 -4.09 -6.45 -0.30
N GLU A 4 -4.74 -5.86 -1.29
CA GLU A 4 -4.43 -4.49 -1.67
C GLU A 4 -4.70 -3.53 -0.51
N ARG A 5 -5.78 -3.76 0.22
CA ARG A 5 -6.13 -2.93 1.37
C ARG A 5 -5.09 -3.09 2.49
N GLU A 6 -4.64 -4.31 2.75
CA GLU A 6 -3.62 -4.56 3.76
C GLU A 6 -2.32 -3.81 3.42
N VAL A 7 -1.89 -3.93 2.16
CA VAL A 7 -0.68 -3.24 1.70
C VAL A 7 -0.85 -1.73 1.81
N ALA A 8 -1.99 -1.21 1.38
CA ALA A 8 -2.25 0.23 1.43
C ALA A 8 -2.22 0.75 2.87
N THR A 9 -2.82 0.00 3.79
CA THR A 9 -2.85 0.39 5.20
C THR A 9 -1.45 0.47 5.79
N LEU A 10 -0.61 -0.53 5.51
CA LEU A 10 0.76 -0.53 6.01
C LEU A 10 1.58 0.59 5.38
N ALA A 11 1.40 0.84 4.10
CA ALA A 11 2.09 1.94 3.41
C ALA A 11 1.67 3.28 4.00
N ALA A 12 0.41 3.45 4.34
CA ALA A 12 -0.09 4.67 4.96
C ALA A 12 0.51 4.89 6.34
N ARG A 13 0.95 3.81 7.00
CA ARG A 13 1.62 3.88 8.29
C ARG A 13 3.13 4.05 8.16
N SER A 14 3.59 4.43 6.97
CA SER A 14 5.00 4.67 6.67
C SER A 14 5.88 3.43 6.67
N TRP A 15 5.32 2.25 6.49
CA TRP A 15 6.11 1.04 6.33
C TRP A 15 6.82 1.07 4.98
N SER A 16 8.07 0.63 4.94
CA SER A 16 8.78 0.51 3.68
C SER A 16 8.24 -0.67 2.88
N THR A 17 8.48 -0.65 1.56
CA THR A 17 8.08 -1.76 0.69
C THR A 17 8.69 -3.08 1.17
N ALA A 18 9.97 -3.05 1.57
CA ALA A 18 10.65 -4.24 2.06
C ALA A 18 10.01 -4.76 3.34
N ALA A 19 9.66 -3.88 4.26
CA ALA A 19 9.03 -4.27 5.52
C ALA A 19 7.65 -4.88 5.29
N ILE A 20 6.86 -4.29 4.38
CA ILE A 20 5.55 -4.81 4.03
C ILE A 20 5.68 -6.20 3.40
N ALA A 21 6.63 -6.36 2.47
CA ALA A 21 6.86 -7.63 1.81
C ALA A 21 7.21 -8.72 2.81
N ASP A 22 8.07 -8.39 3.76
CA ASP A 22 8.49 -9.33 4.79
C ASP A 22 7.33 -9.72 5.69
N GLU A 23 6.54 -8.75 6.11
CA GLU A 23 5.39 -8.99 6.99
C GLU A 23 4.35 -9.89 6.32
N LEU A 24 4.09 -9.67 5.03
CA LEU A 24 3.06 -10.40 4.32
C LEU A 24 3.57 -11.68 3.64
N GLY A 25 4.88 -11.92 3.67
CA GLY A 25 5.47 -13.11 3.06
C GLY A 25 5.41 -13.09 1.54
N VAL A 26 5.52 -11.90 0.93
CA VAL A 26 5.50 -11.74 -0.53
C VAL A 26 6.73 -10.96 -0.98
N SER A 27 6.94 -10.86 -2.30
CA SER A 27 8.06 -10.09 -2.83
C SER A 27 7.75 -8.59 -2.82
N GLU A 28 8.81 -7.77 -2.86
CA GLU A 28 8.63 -6.32 -2.93
C GLU A 28 7.89 -5.94 -4.22
N ARG A 29 8.17 -6.66 -5.30
CA ARG A 29 7.49 -6.41 -6.57
C ARG A 29 5.97 -6.61 -6.43
N THR A 30 5.57 -7.65 -5.70
CA THR A 30 4.16 -7.90 -5.45
C THR A 30 3.54 -6.76 -4.63
N VAL A 31 4.28 -6.28 -3.63
CA VAL A 31 3.81 -5.15 -2.82
C VAL A 31 3.63 -3.91 -3.71
N GLU A 32 4.58 -3.63 -4.59
CA GLU A 32 4.48 -2.48 -5.50
C GLU A 32 3.27 -2.60 -6.42
N SER A 33 2.98 -3.80 -6.92
CA SER A 33 1.81 -4.03 -7.76
C SER A 33 0.52 -3.74 -7.01
N HIS A 34 0.44 -4.20 -5.77
CA HIS A 34 -0.73 -3.94 -4.93
C HIS A 34 -0.88 -2.45 -4.63
N LEU A 35 0.22 -1.76 -4.35
CA LEU A 35 0.19 -0.32 -4.09
C LEU A 35 -0.28 0.45 -5.32
N TYR A 36 0.21 0.08 -6.48
CA TYR A 36 -0.17 0.73 -7.72
C TYR A 36 -1.69 0.63 -7.95
N ARG A 37 -2.23 -0.56 -7.73
CA ARG A 37 -3.67 -0.78 -7.88
C ARG A 37 -4.47 0.00 -6.84
N ALA A 38 -3.99 0.02 -5.61
CA ALA A 38 -4.66 0.77 -4.54
C ALA A 38 -4.66 2.27 -4.84
N PHE A 39 -3.54 2.79 -5.34
CA PHE A 39 -3.45 4.20 -5.73
C PHE A 39 -4.49 4.52 -6.80
N GLY A 40 -4.62 3.65 -7.80
CA GLY A 40 -5.60 3.85 -8.87
C GLY A 40 -7.02 3.85 -8.37
N LYS A 41 -7.35 2.91 -7.47
CA LYS A 41 -8.70 2.80 -6.92
C LYS A 41 -9.07 4.00 -6.05
N LEU A 42 -8.10 4.54 -5.32
CA LEU A 42 -8.34 5.66 -4.41
C LEU A 42 -8.11 7.02 -5.09
N GLY A 43 -7.60 7.01 -6.31
CA GLY A 43 -7.33 8.25 -7.04
C GLY A 43 -6.20 9.07 -6.44
N VAL A 44 -5.20 8.41 -5.86
CA VAL A 44 -4.06 9.08 -5.25
C VAL A 44 -2.78 8.76 -6.02
N THR A 45 -1.75 9.57 -5.84
CA THR A 45 -0.49 9.41 -6.56
C THR A 45 0.72 9.29 -5.64
N SER A 46 0.53 9.38 -4.33
CA SER A 46 1.64 9.27 -3.39
C SER A 46 1.19 8.62 -2.10
N ARG A 47 2.15 8.17 -1.29
CA ARG A 47 1.85 7.57 0.00
C ARG A 47 1.23 8.57 0.97
N ALA A 48 1.63 9.84 0.87
CA ALA A 48 1.04 10.89 1.71
C ALA A 48 -0.45 11.05 1.40
N GLU A 49 -0.81 11.06 0.11
CA GLU A 49 -2.21 11.12 -0.29
C GLU A 49 -2.96 9.87 0.14
N LEU A 50 -2.29 8.71 0.08
CA LEU A 50 -2.87 7.46 0.50
C LEU A 50 -3.26 7.51 1.97
N ALA A 51 -2.37 8.02 2.83
CA ALA A 51 -2.65 8.14 4.25
C ALA A 51 -3.86 9.04 4.49
N ALA A 52 -3.93 10.16 3.79
CA ALA A 52 -5.06 11.08 3.92
C ALA A 52 -6.36 10.43 3.45
N ALA A 53 -6.32 9.68 2.35
CA ALA A 53 -7.50 9.01 1.81
C ALA A 53 -8.03 7.94 2.77
N LEU A 54 -7.14 7.19 3.41
CA LEU A 54 -7.55 6.14 4.34
C LEU A 54 -7.99 6.69 5.68
N ALA A 55 -7.48 7.85 6.08
CA ALA A 55 -7.87 8.50 7.32
C ALA A 55 -9.23 9.19 7.21
N GLY A 56 -9.54 9.62 5.99
CA GLY A 56 -10.80 10.31 5.74
C GLY A 56 -11.95 9.39 5.54
#